data_9fd4b9d81b1d7e7cc55d7086e2b60a0d
#
_entry.id   9fd4b9d81b1d7e7cc55d7086e2b60a0d
#
_cell.length_a   1.000
_cell.length_b   1.000
_cell.length_c   1.000
_cell.angle_alpha   90.00
_cell.angle_beta   90.00
_cell.angle_gamma   90.00
#
_symmetry.space_group_name_H-M   'P 1'
#
loop_
_entity.id
_entity.type
_entity.pdbx_description
1 polymer ?
#
loop_
_entity_poly.entity_id
_entity_poly.type
_entity_poly.pdbx_seq_one_letter_code
_entity_poly.pdbx_strand_id
1 'polypeptide(L)'
;MAKNPNPKLPNEHTLYVGKSGTGKSQALKQNSAAPGRGVRCLLWDESHDHDKGTTYYDDKNKFINAVKRGVNSGRGFRIGWDGDSSPESFEWWAAVVWAVLDGKKPTYVVIEELAQAVETVGRAAPNLRKLFNQGRKYGARIHAVTQRPQEIPKTVYDQCGRF
;
A
#
# COMPACT_ATOMS: atom_id res chain seq x y z
N MET A 1 -4.97 -1.65 15.11
CA MET A 1 -5.83 -2.77 14.71
C MET A 1 -6.95 -2.25 13.83
N ALA A 2 -7.22 -2.90 12.71
CA ALA A 2 -8.29 -2.52 11.81
C ALA A 2 -9.67 -2.58 12.50
N LYS A 3 -10.54 -1.62 12.21
CA LYS A 3 -11.84 -1.46 12.86
C LYS A 3 -12.96 -1.33 11.84
N ASN A 4 -14.18 -1.60 12.28
CA ASN A 4 -15.42 -1.39 11.51
C ASN A 4 -15.45 -2.15 10.17
N PRO A 5 -15.40 -3.49 10.17
CA PRO A 5 -15.44 -4.25 8.92
C PRO A 5 -16.75 -4.02 8.15
N ASN A 6 -16.64 -3.78 6.86
CA ASN A 6 -17.78 -3.66 5.96
C ASN A 6 -17.61 -4.58 4.74
N PRO A 7 -18.22 -5.77 4.76
CA PRO A 7 -18.12 -6.73 3.66
C PRO A 7 -18.65 -6.25 2.32
N LYS A 8 -19.48 -5.20 2.32
CA LYS A 8 -20.10 -4.64 1.10
C LYS A 8 -19.15 -3.71 0.33
N LEU A 9 -18.02 -3.31 0.90
CA LEU A 9 -17.07 -2.45 0.20
C LEU A 9 -16.51 -3.16 -1.03
N PRO A 10 -16.43 -2.47 -2.19
CA PRO A 10 -15.94 -3.07 -3.41
C PRO A 10 -14.43 -3.37 -3.32
N ASN A 11 -13.98 -4.35 -4.10
CA ASN A 11 -12.55 -4.59 -4.28
C ASN A 11 -12.02 -3.63 -5.34
N GLU A 12 -11.20 -2.66 -4.91
CA GLU A 12 -10.56 -1.69 -5.78
C GLU A 12 -9.03 -1.84 -5.80
N HIS A 13 -8.53 -2.99 -5.38
CA HIS A 13 -7.10 -3.29 -5.49
C HIS A 13 -6.67 -3.39 -6.94
N THR A 14 -5.59 -2.73 -7.28
CA THR A 14 -5.04 -2.67 -8.65
C THR A 14 -3.57 -3.10 -8.66
N LEU A 15 -3.21 -3.95 -9.60
CA LEU A 15 -1.85 -4.38 -9.85
C LEU A 15 -1.36 -3.81 -11.18
N TYR A 16 -0.26 -3.07 -11.15
CA TYR A 16 0.39 -2.51 -12.34
C TYR A 16 1.62 -3.37 -12.69
N VAL A 17 1.61 -3.99 -13.85
CA VAL A 17 2.65 -4.91 -14.29
C VAL A 17 3.32 -4.39 -15.55
N GLY A 18 4.63 -4.47 -15.62
CA GLY A 18 5.41 -4.09 -16.80
C GLY A 18 6.89 -3.96 -16.49
N LYS A 19 7.71 -3.96 -17.54
CA LYS A 19 9.15 -3.73 -17.43
C LYS A 19 9.47 -2.30 -17.01
N SER A 20 10.71 -2.05 -16.57
CA SER A 20 11.17 -0.69 -16.29
C SER A 20 11.00 0.21 -17.52
N GLY A 21 10.56 1.43 -17.30
CA GLY A 21 10.34 2.40 -18.38
C GLY A 21 9.05 2.22 -19.18
N THR A 22 8.16 1.29 -18.82
CA THR A 22 6.89 1.06 -19.54
C THR A 22 5.74 1.95 -19.05
N GLY A 23 5.99 2.87 -18.12
CA GLY A 23 4.99 3.82 -17.66
C GLY A 23 4.08 3.34 -16.54
N LYS A 24 4.46 2.31 -15.76
CA LYS A 24 3.65 1.80 -14.63
C LYS A 24 3.31 2.88 -13.61
N SER A 25 4.31 3.58 -13.11
CA SER A 25 4.09 4.67 -12.13
C SER A 25 3.27 5.81 -12.72
N GLN A 26 3.44 6.08 -14.01
CA GLN A 26 2.62 7.06 -14.72
C GLN A 26 1.17 6.58 -14.87
N ALA A 27 0.98 5.29 -15.19
CA ALA A 27 -0.36 4.69 -15.26
C ALA A 27 -1.07 4.77 -13.90
N LEU A 28 -0.35 4.49 -12.81
CA LEU A 28 -0.88 4.65 -11.46
C LEU A 28 -1.30 6.10 -11.20
N LYS A 29 -0.46 7.07 -11.55
CA LYS A 29 -0.77 8.50 -11.35
C LYS A 29 -1.98 8.98 -12.16
N GLN A 30 -2.24 8.35 -13.31
CA GLN A 30 -3.36 8.70 -14.21
C GLN A 30 -4.64 7.91 -13.93
N ASN A 31 -4.57 6.85 -13.12
CA ASN A 31 -5.74 6.06 -12.80
C ASN A 31 -6.74 6.89 -11.97
N SER A 32 -7.98 6.95 -12.41
CA SER A 32 -9.04 7.67 -11.70
C SER A 32 -9.33 7.13 -10.30
N ALA A 33 -8.99 5.85 -10.05
CA ALA A 33 -9.12 5.23 -8.74
C ALA A 33 -7.90 5.50 -7.83
N ALA A 34 -6.86 6.18 -8.33
CA ALA A 34 -5.67 6.52 -7.54
C ALA A 34 -5.96 7.65 -6.53
N PRO A 35 -5.15 7.75 -5.47
CA PRO A 35 -5.43 8.71 -4.40
C PRO A 35 -5.29 10.16 -4.87
N GLY A 36 -6.33 10.94 -4.61
CA GLY A 36 -6.34 12.38 -4.79
C GLY A 36 -5.83 13.13 -3.56
N ARG A 37 -6.01 14.45 -3.55
CA ARG A 37 -5.69 15.28 -2.40
C ARG A 37 -6.73 15.08 -1.30
N GLY A 38 -6.30 15.23 -0.04
CA GLY A 38 -7.18 15.19 1.12
C GLY A 38 -7.63 13.79 1.54
N VAL A 39 -7.04 12.74 1.00
CA VAL A 39 -7.30 11.34 1.38
C VAL A 39 -6.14 10.74 2.15
N ARG A 40 -6.40 9.67 2.89
CA ARG A 40 -5.35 8.91 3.56
C ARG A 40 -4.55 8.11 2.53
N CYS A 41 -3.24 8.27 2.53
CA CYS A 41 -2.35 7.53 1.64
C CYS A 41 -1.07 7.14 2.37
N LEU A 42 -0.77 5.84 2.38
CA LEU A 42 0.48 5.29 2.89
C LEU A 42 1.25 4.66 1.73
N LEU A 43 2.54 4.98 1.64
CA LEU A 43 3.37 4.59 0.50
C LEU A 43 4.60 3.80 0.97
N TRP A 44 4.84 2.70 0.28
CA TRP A 44 6.12 1.99 0.26
C TRP A 44 6.83 2.41 -1.02
N ASP A 45 7.75 3.38 -0.93
CA ASP A 45 8.25 4.09 -2.12
C ASP A 45 9.70 4.56 -1.90
N GLU A 46 10.61 3.61 -1.90
CA GLU A 46 12.04 3.85 -1.68
C GLU A 46 12.63 4.85 -2.69
N SER A 47 12.18 4.79 -3.94
CA SER A 47 12.71 5.61 -5.02
C SER A 47 12.05 6.99 -5.15
N HIS A 48 11.11 7.31 -4.28
CA HIS A 48 10.36 8.57 -4.31
C HIS A 48 9.62 8.81 -5.64
N ASP A 49 9.09 7.76 -6.24
CA ASP A 49 8.32 7.86 -7.50
C ASP A 49 7.02 8.66 -7.34
N HIS A 50 6.54 8.80 -6.11
CA HIS A 50 5.33 9.53 -5.74
C HIS A 50 5.60 10.67 -4.76
N ASP A 51 6.70 11.38 -4.96
CA ASP A 51 7.21 12.40 -4.01
C ASP A 51 6.28 13.60 -3.82
N LYS A 52 5.51 13.96 -4.83
CA LYS A 52 4.68 15.15 -4.80
C LYS A 52 3.62 15.10 -3.70
N GLY A 53 3.78 15.95 -2.70
CA GLY A 53 2.89 16.01 -1.56
C GLY A 53 3.09 14.89 -0.54
N THR A 54 4.13 14.08 -0.68
CA THR A 54 4.44 12.97 0.23
C THR A 54 5.57 13.37 1.16
N THR A 55 5.41 13.11 2.47
CA THR A 55 6.48 13.22 3.46
C THR A 55 7.04 11.85 3.75
N TYR A 56 8.35 11.68 3.57
CA TYR A 56 9.04 10.40 3.73
C TYR A 56 9.72 10.29 5.09
N TYR A 57 9.78 9.07 5.60
CA TYR A 57 10.47 8.72 6.84
C TYR A 57 11.27 7.45 6.63
N ASP A 58 12.47 7.41 7.20
CA ASP A 58 13.37 6.25 7.21
C ASP A 58 13.59 5.66 8.61
N ASP A 59 12.97 6.27 9.62
CA ASP A 59 12.98 5.83 11.01
C ASP A 59 11.59 5.33 11.41
N LYS A 60 11.53 4.12 11.95
CA LYS A 60 10.25 3.47 12.30
C LYS A 60 9.42 4.25 13.31
N ASN A 61 10.06 4.81 14.33
CA ASN A 61 9.35 5.58 15.35
C ASN A 61 8.81 6.90 14.80
N LYS A 62 9.59 7.59 13.98
CA LYS A 62 9.15 8.81 13.30
C LYS A 62 7.99 8.53 12.35
N PHE A 63 8.08 7.43 11.58
CA PHE A 63 7.00 7.01 10.69
C PHE A 63 5.70 6.75 11.46
N ILE A 64 5.75 5.93 12.51
CA ILE A 64 4.58 5.62 13.35
C ILE A 64 3.99 6.89 13.96
N ASN A 65 4.82 7.79 14.48
CA ASN A 65 4.35 9.04 15.08
C ASN A 65 3.67 9.94 14.05
N ALA A 66 4.22 10.02 12.83
CA ALA A 66 3.61 10.78 11.74
C ALA A 66 2.26 10.20 11.34
N VAL A 67 2.15 8.88 11.23
CA VAL A 67 0.90 8.18 10.93
C VAL A 67 -0.15 8.44 12.01
N LYS A 68 0.22 8.34 13.29
CA LYS A 68 -0.68 8.65 14.41
C LYS A 68 -1.20 10.08 14.34
N ARG A 69 -0.32 11.06 14.08
CA ARG A 69 -0.73 12.45 13.91
C ARG A 69 -1.70 12.62 12.75
N GLY A 70 -1.41 11.98 11.61
CA GLY A 70 -2.26 12.03 10.43
C GLY A 70 -3.67 11.47 10.70
N VAL A 71 -3.75 10.31 11.33
CA VAL A 71 -5.02 9.67 11.70
C VAL A 71 -5.81 10.55 12.68
N ASN A 72 -5.14 11.05 13.72
CA ASN A 72 -5.77 11.85 14.74
C ASN A 72 -6.24 13.24 14.23
N SER A 73 -5.63 13.75 13.17
CA SER A 73 -6.04 15.03 12.57
C SER A 73 -7.43 14.98 11.93
N GLY A 74 -7.92 13.81 11.59
CA GLY A 74 -9.17 13.64 10.83
C GLY A 74 -9.08 14.11 9.37
N ARG A 75 -7.92 14.60 8.95
CA ARG A 75 -7.65 15.08 7.59
C ARG A 75 -6.92 14.00 6.78
N GLY A 76 -6.81 14.22 5.47
CA GLY A 76 -5.97 13.40 4.61
C GLY A 76 -4.48 13.57 4.92
N PHE A 77 -3.69 12.55 4.58
CA PHE A 77 -2.24 12.59 4.70
C PHE A 77 -1.59 11.72 3.62
N ARG A 78 -0.35 12.04 3.28
CA ARG A 78 0.49 11.24 2.40
C ARG A 78 1.82 11.01 3.09
N ILE A 79 2.04 9.81 3.57
CA ILE A 79 3.23 9.44 4.35
C ILE A 79 3.88 8.24 3.68
N GLY A 80 5.15 8.39 3.30
CA GLY A 80 5.95 7.38 2.62
C GLY A 80 7.04 6.80 3.51
N TRP A 81 7.34 5.54 3.28
CA TRP A 81 8.50 4.85 3.85
C TRP A 81 9.59 4.75 2.79
N ASP A 82 10.78 5.24 3.11
CA ASP A 82 11.97 5.15 2.27
C ASP A 82 13.21 4.63 3.03
N GLY A 83 12.99 4.02 4.18
CA GLY A 83 14.04 3.40 4.97
C GLY A 83 14.39 1.99 4.47
N ASP A 84 14.78 1.13 5.40
CA ASP A 84 15.13 -0.25 5.08
C ASP A 84 14.02 -0.95 4.28
N SER A 85 14.40 -1.54 3.14
CA SER A 85 13.48 -2.19 2.19
C SER A 85 13.48 -3.73 2.28
N SER A 86 13.98 -4.29 3.39
CA SER A 86 13.95 -5.73 3.63
C SER A 86 12.53 -6.28 3.73
N PRO A 87 12.32 -7.59 3.48
CA PRO A 87 11.02 -8.23 3.70
C PRO A 87 10.49 -8.05 5.12
N GLU A 88 11.36 -8.06 6.13
CA GLU A 88 10.98 -7.81 7.54
C GLU A 88 10.44 -6.39 7.73
N SER A 89 11.09 -5.41 7.15
CA SER A 89 10.62 -4.01 7.20
C SER A 89 9.30 -3.84 6.46
N PHE A 90 9.12 -4.52 5.32
CA PHE A 90 7.85 -4.51 4.62
C PHE A 90 6.73 -5.11 5.47
N GLU A 91 6.98 -6.24 6.13
CA GLU A 91 6.01 -6.89 6.99
C GLU A 91 5.61 -6.00 8.18
N TRP A 92 6.58 -5.29 8.78
CA TRP A 92 6.33 -4.28 9.78
C TRP A 92 5.47 -3.13 9.23
N TRP A 93 5.83 -2.61 8.06
CA TRP A 93 5.08 -1.53 7.41
C TRP A 93 3.64 -1.96 7.10
N ALA A 94 3.45 -3.17 6.59
CA ALA A 94 2.12 -3.73 6.33
C ALA A 94 1.28 -3.85 7.62
N ALA A 95 1.90 -4.18 8.74
CA ALA A 95 1.23 -4.18 10.05
C ALA A 95 0.79 -2.78 10.48
N VAL A 96 1.61 -1.75 10.23
CA VAL A 96 1.24 -0.35 10.50
C VAL A 96 0.07 0.07 9.61
N VAL A 97 0.12 -0.24 8.33
CA VAL A 97 -1.00 0.02 7.40
C VAL A 97 -2.28 -0.63 7.90
N TRP A 98 -2.21 -1.91 8.27
CA TRP A 98 -3.36 -2.64 8.80
C TRP A 98 -3.96 -1.95 10.03
N ALA A 99 -3.15 -1.46 10.93
CA ALA A 99 -3.59 -0.78 12.15
C ALA A 99 -4.34 0.54 11.88
N VAL A 100 -4.10 1.17 10.73
CA VAL A 100 -4.75 2.44 10.33
C VAL A 100 -6.16 2.23 9.78
N LEU A 101 -6.44 1.05 9.22
CA LEU A 101 -7.71 0.78 8.55
C LEU A 101 -8.88 0.85 9.52
N ASP A 102 -9.90 1.61 9.19
CA ASP A 102 -11.06 1.80 10.07
C ASP A 102 -12.43 1.51 9.42
N GLY A 103 -12.45 1.13 8.15
CA GLY A 103 -13.68 0.77 7.43
C GLY A 103 -14.62 1.94 7.14
N LYS A 104 -14.37 3.13 7.68
CA LYS A 104 -15.18 4.33 7.48
C LYS A 104 -14.59 5.24 6.41
N LYS A 105 -13.29 5.49 6.49
CA LYS A 105 -12.57 6.30 5.51
C LYS A 105 -11.69 5.40 4.66
N PRO A 106 -11.69 5.57 3.34
CA PRO A 106 -10.77 4.83 2.49
C PRO A 106 -9.32 5.17 2.85
N THR A 107 -8.46 4.14 2.88
CA THR A 107 -7.03 4.28 3.05
C THR A 107 -6.35 3.72 1.80
N TYR A 108 -5.70 4.59 1.05
CA TYR A 108 -4.93 4.21 -0.12
C TYR A 108 -3.56 3.69 0.29
N VAL A 109 -3.16 2.60 -0.31
CA VAL A 109 -1.90 1.92 -0.03
C VAL A 109 -1.15 1.78 -1.34
N VAL A 110 -0.05 2.49 -1.51
CA VAL A 110 0.77 2.44 -2.71
C VAL A 110 2.03 1.65 -2.41
N ILE A 111 2.29 0.61 -3.20
CA ILE A 111 3.46 -0.25 -3.04
C ILE A 111 4.24 -0.25 -4.36
N GLU A 112 5.38 0.46 -4.38
CA GLU A 112 6.31 0.42 -5.50
C GLU A 112 7.21 -0.81 -5.40
N GLU A 113 7.38 -1.48 -6.52
CA GLU A 113 8.18 -2.69 -6.69
C GLU A 113 7.90 -3.78 -5.63
N LEU A 114 6.67 -4.27 -5.64
CA LEU A 114 6.19 -5.28 -4.69
C LEU A 114 7.08 -6.53 -4.65
N ALA A 115 7.65 -6.96 -5.79
CA ALA A 115 8.48 -8.15 -5.84
C ALA A 115 9.74 -8.05 -4.97
N GLN A 116 10.28 -6.84 -4.77
CA GLN A 116 11.41 -6.63 -3.87
C GLN A 116 11.04 -6.69 -2.39
N ALA A 117 9.77 -6.42 -2.09
CA ALA A 117 9.28 -6.39 -0.71
C ALA A 117 8.87 -7.76 -0.17
N VAL A 118 8.85 -8.79 -1.02
CA VAL A 118 8.43 -10.13 -0.61
C VAL A 118 9.56 -11.13 -0.70
N GLU A 119 9.58 -12.07 0.24
CA GLU A 119 10.66 -13.03 0.39
C GLU A 119 10.51 -14.26 -0.50
N THR A 120 9.28 -14.69 -0.71
CA THR A 120 8.97 -15.88 -1.49
C THR A 120 7.78 -15.69 -2.43
N VAL A 121 7.83 -16.38 -3.56
CA VAL A 121 6.77 -16.38 -4.57
C VAL A 121 5.56 -17.21 -4.15
N GLY A 122 5.81 -18.34 -3.47
CA GLY A 122 4.77 -19.35 -3.22
C GLY A 122 3.81 -18.98 -2.10
N ARG A 123 4.25 -18.20 -1.13
CA ARG A 123 3.45 -17.88 0.06
C ARG A 123 3.68 -16.44 0.50
N ALA A 124 2.60 -15.68 0.57
CA ALA A 124 2.65 -14.33 1.11
C ALA A 124 2.93 -14.35 2.61
N ALA A 125 3.77 -13.44 3.09
CA ALA A 125 3.98 -13.21 4.51
C ALA A 125 2.66 -12.80 5.20
N PRO A 126 2.50 -13.07 6.51
CA PRO A 126 1.20 -12.94 7.19
C PRO A 126 0.52 -11.59 7.03
N ASN A 127 1.23 -10.49 7.23
CA ASN A 127 0.64 -9.15 7.16
C ASN A 127 0.33 -8.73 5.71
N LEU A 128 1.19 -9.07 4.76
CA LEU A 128 0.91 -8.88 3.34
C LEU A 128 -0.36 -9.62 2.92
N ARG A 129 -0.45 -10.90 3.28
CA ARG A 129 -1.62 -11.72 2.96
C ARG A 129 -2.90 -11.15 3.60
N LYS A 130 -2.83 -10.75 4.85
CA LYS A 130 -3.95 -10.17 5.58
C LYS A 130 -4.42 -8.87 4.92
N LEU A 131 -3.49 -8.01 4.54
CA LEU A 131 -3.79 -6.73 3.89
C LEU A 131 -4.52 -6.94 2.55
N PHE A 132 -4.03 -7.84 1.69
CA PHE A 132 -4.68 -8.13 0.41
C PHE A 132 -5.99 -8.90 0.55
N ASN A 133 -6.06 -9.90 1.43
CA ASN A 133 -7.27 -10.74 1.57
C ASN A 133 -8.40 -10.03 2.30
N GLN A 134 -8.10 -9.21 3.29
CA GLN A 134 -9.10 -8.66 4.20
C GLN A 134 -9.16 -7.14 4.22
N GLY A 135 -8.12 -6.46 3.74
CA GLY A 135 -8.03 -5.00 3.82
C GLY A 135 -9.21 -4.27 3.17
N ARG A 136 -9.75 -4.83 2.09
CA ARG A 136 -10.94 -4.29 1.41
C ARG A 136 -12.09 -4.02 2.38
N LYS A 137 -12.39 -4.96 3.26
CA LYS A 137 -13.48 -4.84 4.24
C LYS A 137 -13.29 -3.69 5.23
N TYR A 138 -12.05 -3.24 5.38
CA TYR A 138 -11.69 -2.15 6.27
C TYR A 138 -11.31 -0.87 5.52
N GLY A 139 -11.64 -0.80 4.24
CA GLY A 139 -11.45 0.41 3.43
C GLY A 139 -10.10 0.54 2.76
N ALA A 140 -9.26 -0.49 2.74
CA ALA A 140 -8.00 -0.46 2.00
C ALA A 140 -8.24 -0.45 0.49
N ARG A 141 -7.50 0.42 -0.21
CA ARG A 141 -7.44 0.48 -1.67
C ARG A 141 -5.98 0.40 -2.07
N ILE A 142 -5.55 -0.79 -2.50
CA ILE A 142 -4.15 -1.08 -2.75
C ILE A 142 -3.81 -0.86 -4.22
N HIS A 143 -2.76 -0.09 -4.46
CA HIS A 143 -2.14 0.08 -5.77
C HIS A 143 -0.71 -0.45 -5.68
N ALA A 144 -0.49 -1.64 -6.22
CA ALA A 144 0.81 -2.29 -6.22
C ALA A 144 1.43 -2.27 -7.62
N VAL A 145 2.73 -2.00 -7.68
CA VAL A 145 3.50 -1.94 -8.92
C VAL A 145 4.57 -3.02 -8.89
N THR A 146 4.77 -3.73 -9.98
CA THR A 146 5.86 -4.69 -10.10
C THR A 146 6.39 -4.81 -11.52
N GLN A 147 7.70 -5.01 -11.64
CA GLN A 147 8.36 -5.39 -12.90
C GLN A 147 8.45 -6.90 -13.06
N ARG A 148 8.31 -7.65 -11.98
CA ARG A 148 8.51 -9.09 -11.91
C ARG A 148 7.27 -9.82 -11.40
N PRO A 149 6.22 -9.90 -12.24
CA PRO A 149 4.96 -10.49 -11.80
C PRO A 149 5.10 -11.96 -11.38
N GLN A 150 6.07 -12.67 -11.96
CA GLN A 150 6.35 -14.06 -11.60
C GLN A 150 6.94 -14.23 -10.19
N GLU A 151 7.43 -13.15 -9.58
CA GLU A 151 8.02 -13.17 -8.23
C GLU A 151 7.05 -12.75 -7.13
N ILE A 152 5.81 -12.40 -7.46
CA ILE A 152 4.82 -12.02 -6.45
C ILE A 152 3.90 -13.19 -6.09
N PRO A 153 3.43 -13.24 -4.83
CA PRO A 153 2.55 -14.32 -4.38
C PRO A 153 1.22 -14.34 -5.14
N LYS A 154 0.72 -15.55 -5.40
CA LYS A 154 -0.57 -15.74 -6.06
C LYS A 154 -1.71 -14.98 -5.38
N THR A 155 -1.68 -14.90 -4.05
CA THR A 155 -2.67 -14.14 -3.26
C THR A 155 -2.84 -12.70 -3.77
N VAL A 156 -1.76 -12.06 -4.21
CA VAL A 156 -1.84 -10.69 -4.74
C VAL A 156 -2.65 -10.65 -6.03
N TYR A 157 -2.39 -11.56 -6.95
CA TYR A 157 -3.15 -11.67 -8.21
C TYR A 157 -4.63 -11.93 -7.95
N ASP A 158 -4.90 -12.92 -7.09
CA ASP A 158 -6.28 -13.36 -6.82
C ASP A 158 -7.11 -12.25 -6.15
N GLN A 159 -6.46 -11.34 -5.45
CA GLN A 159 -7.13 -10.24 -4.73
C GLN A 159 -7.17 -8.91 -5.49
N CYS A 160 -6.46 -8.78 -6.60
CA CYS A 160 -6.55 -7.57 -7.42
C CYS A 160 -7.69 -7.71 -8.44
N GLY A 161 -8.63 -6.79 -8.37
CA GLY A 161 -9.76 -6.75 -9.32
C GLY A 161 -9.43 -6.02 -10.62
N ARG A 162 -8.24 -5.39 -10.70
CA ARG A 162 -7.79 -4.61 -11.86
C ARG A 162 -6.29 -4.83 -12.10
N PHE A 163 -5.95 -4.79 -13.36
CA PHE A 163 -4.57 -4.95 -13.83
C PHE A 163 -4.20 -3.85 -14.80
#